data_cc8b05203f4be4d3b7405ade085d6f32
#
_entry.id   cc8b05203f4be4d3b7405ade085d6f32
#
_cell.length_a   1.000
_cell.length_b   1.000
_cell.length_c   1.000
_cell.angle_alpha   90.00
_cell.angle_beta   90.00
_cell.angle_gamma   90.00
#
_symmetry.space_group_name_H-M   'P 1'
#
loop_
_entity.id
_entity.type
_entity.pdbx_description
1 polymer ?
#
loop_
_entity_poly.entity_id
_entity_poly.type
_entity_poly.pdbx_seq_one_letter_code
_entity_poly.pdbx_strand_id
1 'polypeptide(L)'
;AENIKSLEDFDIAWVEEAQTLSNHSLKLLRPTIRKESSELWFSWNPRHDTDAVDAFFRGGSQRRGMISVEVNHDDNPWFPEVLKMEMEDDYKDDPEMADHVWGGGYQIITEGSYYARHMLKAEQDGHVGYFPYIPELPVHTAWDIGVDDYSAVWFIQEDGLEARILDYYELSGGGIEDIVNDTFPELNPDPALSVAGLVEIGREFPYEYGTHFMPHDIMVREWGRGAKTRYQTAQEWGLKPINKGVAVGPIERINAVRALFPQLRFNDTKRVRHGMKRINRYHRKWNDSMQSYTTPAHDENSHGADALGEFAVNCSIKPKPVVENEVGRTVSVGGKSTVTFNDLLKSAKRGKPRYD
;
A
#
# COMPACT_ATOMS: atom_id res chain seq x y z
N ALA A 1 10.05 28.04 7.39
CA ALA A 1 9.46 28.74 6.22
C ALA A 1 9.67 30.27 6.28
N GLU A 2 9.70 30.89 7.47
CA GLU A 2 9.85 32.38 7.56
C GLU A 2 11.22 32.90 7.11
N ASN A 3 12.29 32.11 7.29
CA ASN A 3 13.65 32.46 6.86
C ASN A 3 13.83 32.51 5.33
N ILE A 4 12.92 31.92 4.56
CA ILE A 4 12.98 31.91 3.09
C ILE A 4 12.75 33.32 2.50
N LYS A 5 11.96 34.18 3.17
CA LYS A 5 11.61 35.50 2.68
C LYS A 5 12.79 36.51 2.60
N SER A 6 13.93 36.19 3.22
CA SER A 6 15.12 37.03 3.19
C SER A 6 16.09 36.71 2.02
N LEU A 7 15.71 35.85 1.09
CA LEU A 7 16.58 35.38 0.00
C LEU A 7 16.34 36.13 -1.33
N GLU A 8 15.66 37.27 -1.32
CA GLU A 8 15.20 37.93 -2.55
C GLU A 8 16.32 38.53 -3.44
N ASP A 9 17.48 38.81 -2.87
CA ASP A 9 18.63 39.40 -3.59
C ASP A 9 19.71 38.38 -4.03
N PHE A 10 19.47 37.12 -3.81
CA PHE A 10 20.41 36.05 -4.20
C PHE A 10 20.32 35.77 -5.69
N ASP A 11 21.49 35.50 -6.32
CA ASP A 11 21.59 35.09 -7.71
C ASP A 11 21.26 33.64 -7.89
N ILE A 12 21.66 32.78 -6.94
CA ILE A 12 21.44 31.33 -6.96
C ILE A 12 20.94 30.90 -5.57
N ALA A 13 19.91 30.07 -5.54
CA ALA A 13 19.56 29.31 -4.36
C ALA A 13 19.54 27.82 -4.71
N TRP A 14 20.35 27.07 -3.98
CA TRP A 14 20.44 25.60 -4.13
C TRP A 14 19.81 24.92 -2.94
N VAL A 15 18.83 24.05 -3.23
CA VAL A 15 18.19 23.18 -2.25
C VAL A 15 18.71 21.77 -2.44
N GLU A 16 19.56 21.33 -1.54
CA GLU A 16 20.06 19.96 -1.47
C GLU A 16 19.09 19.11 -0.66
N GLU A 17 19.02 17.81 -0.94
CA GLU A 17 18.07 16.87 -0.31
C GLU A 17 16.60 17.34 -0.42
N ALA A 18 16.24 17.87 -1.60
CA ALA A 18 14.97 18.53 -1.82
C ALA A 18 13.74 17.60 -1.73
N GLN A 19 13.91 16.25 -1.66
CA GLN A 19 12.83 15.30 -1.39
C GLN A 19 12.15 15.58 -0.02
N THR A 20 12.84 16.23 0.91
CA THR A 20 12.28 16.61 2.21
C THR A 20 11.52 17.93 2.21
N LEU A 21 11.57 18.69 1.09
CA LEU A 21 10.96 20.01 0.98
C LEU A 21 9.44 19.91 0.91
N SER A 22 8.73 20.61 1.79
CA SER A 22 7.28 20.63 1.75
C SER A 22 6.72 21.42 0.56
N ASN A 23 5.52 21.08 0.10
CA ASN A 23 4.78 21.84 -0.92
C ASN A 23 4.66 23.33 -0.56
N HIS A 24 4.45 23.64 0.72
CA HIS A 24 4.37 25.00 1.21
C HIS A 24 5.70 25.74 1.03
N SER A 25 6.81 25.14 1.45
CA SER A 25 8.14 25.72 1.31
C SER A 25 8.54 25.92 -0.17
N LEU A 26 8.24 24.95 -1.03
CA LEU A 26 8.48 25.06 -2.47
C LEU A 26 7.68 26.21 -3.12
N LYS A 27 6.41 26.39 -2.70
CA LYS A 27 5.55 27.49 -3.17
C LYS A 27 6.04 28.86 -2.70
N LEU A 28 6.66 28.95 -1.53
CA LEU A 28 7.23 30.18 -1.00
C LEU A 28 8.59 30.52 -1.63
N LEU A 29 9.47 29.51 -1.80
CA LEU A 29 10.84 29.71 -2.31
C LEU A 29 10.83 30.25 -3.73
N ARG A 30 10.01 29.69 -4.60
CA ARG A 30 9.97 30.03 -6.04
C ARG A 30 9.73 31.52 -6.34
N PRO A 31 8.75 32.23 -5.74
CA PRO A 31 8.58 33.66 -5.97
C PRO A 31 9.55 34.52 -5.16
N THR A 32 10.30 33.98 -4.19
CA THR A 32 11.23 34.72 -3.37
C THR A 32 12.52 34.99 -4.13
N ILE A 33 13.03 34.03 -4.89
CA ILE A 33 14.20 34.24 -5.75
C ILE A 33 13.71 34.88 -7.05
N ARG A 34 13.90 36.22 -7.17
CA ARG A 34 13.27 37.05 -8.22
C ARG A 34 14.20 38.07 -8.86
N LYS A 35 15.48 38.05 -8.54
CA LYS A 35 16.48 38.89 -9.19
C LYS A 35 16.57 38.47 -10.67
N GLU A 36 16.81 39.45 -11.54
CA GLU A 36 16.98 39.18 -12.97
C GLU A 36 18.14 38.20 -13.19
N SER A 37 17.89 37.14 -13.96
CA SER A 37 18.83 36.05 -14.22
C SER A 37 19.17 35.16 -13.00
N SER A 38 18.39 35.22 -11.94
CA SER A 38 18.57 34.32 -10.80
C SER A 38 18.11 32.90 -11.11
N GLU A 39 18.72 31.94 -10.45
CA GLU A 39 18.48 30.49 -10.66
C GLU A 39 18.08 29.79 -9.35
N LEU A 40 17.22 28.80 -9.47
CA LEU A 40 16.86 27.88 -8.40
C LEU A 40 17.35 26.48 -8.79
N TRP A 41 18.19 25.92 -7.97
CA TRP A 41 18.75 24.58 -8.17
C TRP A 41 18.20 23.64 -7.11
N PHE A 42 17.86 22.43 -7.53
CA PHE A 42 17.35 21.38 -6.66
C PHE A 42 18.12 20.09 -6.96
N SER A 43 18.66 19.48 -5.93
CA SER A 43 19.20 18.13 -6.00
C SER A 43 18.45 17.23 -5.02
N TRP A 44 18.05 16.08 -5.49
CA TRP A 44 17.35 15.11 -4.65
C TRP A 44 17.53 13.69 -5.18
N ASN A 45 17.48 12.74 -4.25
CA ASN A 45 17.29 11.34 -4.59
C ASN A 45 15.78 11.04 -4.57
N PRO A 46 15.18 10.54 -5.66
CA PRO A 46 13.74 10.29 -5.71
C PRO A 46 13.33 9.33 -4.59
N ARG A 47 12.46 9.79 -3.70
CA ARG A 47 11.93 8.96 -2.62
C ARG A 47 10.51 8.50 -2.93
N HIS A 48 9.63 9.45 -3.21
CA HIS A 48 8.24 9.18 -3.57
C HIS A 48 7.82 10.06 -4.74
N ASP A 49 6.99 9.52 -5.63
CA ASP A 49 6.38 10.25 -6.74
C ASP A 49 5.47 11.41 -6.29
N THR A 50 5.07 11.40 -5.02
CA THR A 50 4.26 12.43 -4.35
C THR A 50 5.09 13.49 -3.64
N ASP A 51 6.40 13.33 -3.52
CA ASP A 51 7.27 14.35 -2.93
C ASP A 51 7.16 15.66 -3.74
N ALA A 52 7.09 16.79 -3.03
CA ALA A 52 6.76 18.08 -3.65
C ALA A 52 7.69 18.48 -4.80
N VAL A 53 8.99 18.20 -4.65
CA VAL A 53 10.00 18.46 -5.68
C VAL A 53 9.83 17.51 -6.86
N ASP A 54 9.58 16.22 -6.61
CA ASP A 54 9.42 15.21 -7.63
C ASP A 54 8.17 15.47 -8.49
N ALA A 55 7.02 15.64 -7.84
CA ALA A 55 5.78 16.01 -8.50
C ALA A 55 5.90 17.32 -9.31
N PHE A 56 6.74 18.26 -8.86
CA PHE A 56 6.96 19.52 -9.57
C PHE A 56 7.83 19.38 -10.80
N PHE A 57 8.91 18.59 -10.74
CA PHE A 57 9.88 18.45 -11.84
C PHE A 57 9.62 17.27 -12.76
N ARG A 58 9.10 16.15 -12.24
CA ARG A 58 8.84 14.89 -12.99
C ARG A 58 7.35 14.63 -13.26
N GLY A 59 6.43 15.39 -12.65
CA GLY A 59 4.97 15.23 -12.77
C GLY A 59 4.34 15.66 -14.12
N GLY A 60 5.13 15.81 -15.16
CA GLY A 60 4.65 15.97 -16.55
C GLY A 60 4.38 17.42 -17.00
N SER A 61 4.48 18.43 -16.16
CA SER A 61 4.29 19.84 -16.53
C SER A 61 5.63 20.53 -16.77
N GLN A 62 6.14 20.51 -17.99
CA GLN A 62 7.34 21.29 -18.33
C GLN A 62 7.03 22.79 -18.30
N ARG A 63 7.78 23.54 -17.52
CA ARG A 63 7.71 24.99 -17.42
C ARG A 63 8.82 25.66 -18.22
N ARG A 64 8.61 26.89 -18.66
CA ARG A 64 9.64 27.66 -19.38
C ARG A 64 10.86 27.83 -18.44
N GLY A 65 12.07 27.58 -18.99
CA GLY A 65 13.32 27.71 -18.27
C GLY A 65 13.62 26.61 -17.26
N MET A 66 12.79 25.55 -17.18
CA MET A 66 13.03 24.40 -16.35
C MET A 66 13.88 23.38 -17.09
N ILE A 67 14.96 22.96 -16.46
CA ILE A 67 15.83 21.86 -16.90
C ILE A 67 15.81 20.79 -15.79
N SER A 68 15.51 19.55 -16.15
CA SER A 68 15.58 18.40 -15.26
C SER A 68 16.53 17.39 -15.89
N VAL A 69 17.53 16.98 -15.13
CA VAL A 69 18.55 16.00 -15.54
C VAL A 69 18.56 14.89 -14.49
N GLU A 70 18.53 13.67 -14.96
CA GLU A 70 18.75 12.48 -14.14
C GLU A 70 20.20 12.07 -14.27
N VAL A 71 20.87 11.82 -13.15
CA VAL A 71 22.29 11.45 -13.09
C VAL A 71 22.43 10.29 -12.12
N ASN A 72 22.95 9.17 -12.60
CA ASN A 72 23.16 7.96 -11.85
C ASN A 72 24.64 7.60 -11.71
N HIS A 73 24.93 6.49 -11.06
CA HIS A 73 26.32 6.03 -10.85
C HIS A 73 27.09 5.78 -12.15
N ASP A 74 26.40 5.34 -13.21
CA ASP A 74 27.00 5.06 -14.55
C ASP A 74 27.38 6.34 -15.30
N ASP A 75 26.78 7.48 -14.95
CA ASP A 75 27.17 8.78 -15.50
C ASP A 75 28.45 9.32 -14.85
N ASN A 76 28.93 8.69 -13.77
CA ASN A 76 30.11 9.08 -13.04
C ASN A 76 31.36 8.31 -13.54
N PRO A 77 32.21 8.89 -14.39
CA PRO A 77 33.40 8.21 -14.90
C PRO A 77 34.46 7.92 -13.82
N TRP A 78 34.32 8.48 -12.63
CA TRP A 78 35.23 8.24 -11.48
C TRP A 78 34.55 7.40 -10.40
N PHE A 79 33.50 6.64 -10.72
CA PHE A 79 32.81 5.80 -9.74
C PHE A 79 33.79 4.78 -9.13
N PRO A 80 34.03 4.80 -7.80
CA PRO A 80 35.05 3.98 -7.18
C PRO A 80 34.74 2.48 -7.25
N GLU A 81 35.72 1.65 -7.48
CA GLU A 81 35.56 0.19 -7.53
C GLU A 81 34.98 -0.38 -6.24
N VAL A 82 35.35 0.22 -5.08
CA VAL A 82 34.80 -0.19 -3.79
C VAL A 82 33.29 0.01 -3.70
N LEU A 83 32.76 1.13 -4.21
CA LEU A 83 31.32 1.40 -4.25
C LEU A 83 30.62 0.51 -5.27
N LYS A 84 31.30 0.14 -6.36
CA LYS A 84 30.74 -0.80 -7.34
C LYS A 84 30.55 -2.19 -6.75
N MET A 85 31.51 -2.66 -5.97
CA MET A 85 31.37 -3.95 -5.26
C MET A 85 30.23 -3.91 -4.25
N GLU A 86 30.12 -2.84 -3.48
CA GLU A 86 29.03 -2.64 -2.52
C GLU A 86 27.67 -2.60 -3.23
N MET A 87 27.56 -1.85 -4.32
CA MET A 87 26.35 -1.81 -5.17
C MET A 87 25.97 -3.21 -5.71
N GLU A 88 26.96 -3.97 -6.21
CA GLU A 88 26.71 -5.32 -6.71
C GLU A 88 26.21 -6.27 -5.61
N ASP A 89 26.68 -6.10 -4.38
CA ASP A 89 26.22 -6.88 -3.24
C ASP A 89 24.84 -6.43 -2.78
N ASP A 90 24.55 -5.13 -2.73
CA ASP A 90 23.21 -4.60 -2.47
C ASP A 90 22.18 -5.13 -3.47
N TYR A 91 22.51 -5.15 -4.78
CA TYR A 91 21.63 -5.72 -5.80
C TYR A 91 21.39 -7.22 -5.67
N LYS A 92 22.29 -7.98 -5.04
CA LYS A 92 22.08 -9.40 -4.72
C LYS A 92 21.19 -9.58 -3.50
N ASP A 93 21.36 -8.71 -2.49
CA ASP A 93 20.68 -8.85 -1.20
C ASP A 93 19.26 -8.25 -1.23
N ASP A 94 19.09 -7.06 -1.76
CA ASP A 94 17.80 -6.36 -1.89
C ASP A 94 17.76 -5.50 -3.17
N PRO A 95 17.41 -6.10 -4.32
CA PRO A 95 17.43 -5.41 -5.63
C PRO A 95 16.60 -4.12 -5.68
N GLU A 96 15.54 -4.03 -4.87
CA GLU A 96 14.64 -2.87 -4.88
C GLU A 96 15.21 -1.69 -4.11
N MET A 97 15.78 -1.97 -2.93
CA MET A 97 16.48 -0.95 -2.18
C MET A 97 17.72 -0.50 -2.94
N ALA A 98 18.43 -1.43 -3.60
CA ALA A 98 19.58 -1.12 -4.44
C ALA A 98 19.19 -0.21 -5.61
N ASP A 99 18.05 -0.45 -6.27
CA ASP A 99 17.57 0.43 -7.35
C ASP A 99 17.27 1.85 -6.83
N HIS A 100 16.70 1.98 -5.64
CA HIS A 100 16.51 3.29 -5.01
C HIS A 100 17.85 3.98 -4.70
N VAL A 101 18.80 3.26 -4.13
CA VAL A 101 20.08 3.84 -3.68
C VAL A 101 21.00 4.17 -4.85
N TRP A 102 21.10 3.27 -5.84
CA TRP A 102 22.08 3.32 -6.93
C TRP A 102 21.48 3.69 -8.29
N GLY A 103 20.25 3.27 -8.55
CA GLY A 103 19.58 3.45 -9.85
C GLY A 103 18.66 4.67 -9.92
N GLY A 104 18.48 5.43 -8.82
CA GLY A 104 17.58 6.59 -8.80
C GLY A 104 16.09 6.23 -8.88
N GLY A 105 15.74 4.97 -8.61
CA GLY A 105 14.36 4.51 -8.48
C GLY A 105 13.68 5.11 -7.25
N TYR A 106 12.34 5.06 -7.24
CA TYR A 106 11.60 5.47 -6.04
C TYR A 106 11.83 4.49 -4.89
N GLN A 107 11.93 5.03 -3.68
CA GLN A 107 11.98 4.20 -2.50
C GLN A 107 10.69 3.38 -2.40
N ILE A 108 10.78 2.09 -2.61
CA ILE A 108 9.71 1.18 -2.24
C ILE A 108 9.71 1.16 -0.72
N ILE A 109 8.59 1.62 -0.11
CA ILE A 109 8.46 1.67 1.35
C ILE A 109 8.37 0.23 1.86
N THR A 110 9.49 -0.45 1.94
CA THR A 110 9.57 -1.78 2.56
C THR A 110 9.80 -1.67 4.06
N GLU A 111 10.56 -0.65 4.50
CA GLU A 111 10.74 -0.40 5.92
C GLU A 111 9.44 0.08 6.58
N GLY A 112 8.97 -0.71 7.53
CA GLY A 112 7.72 -0.43 8.25
C GLY A 112 6.45 -0.81 7.50
N SER A 113 6.45 -1.06 6.18
CA SER A 113 5.28 -1.52 5.45
C SER A 113 4.87 -2.93 5.88
N TYR A 114 3.55 -3.15 5.94
CA TYR A 114 3.01 -4.46 6.30
C TYR A 114 2.96 -5.42 5.11
N TYR A 115 2.77 -4.91 3.88
CA TYR A 115 2.42 -5.73 2.74
C TYR A 115 3.32 -5.55 1.51
N ALA A 116 4.28 -4.60 1.52
CA ALA A 116 5.10 -4.29 0.34
C ALA A 116 5.78 -5.54 -0.24
N ARG A 117 6.45 -6.35 0.59
CA ARG A 117 7.08 -7.60 0.14
C ARG A 117 6.09 -8.62 -0.41
N HIS A 118 4.87 -8.68 0.14
CA HIS A 118 3.83 -9.58 -0.34
C HIS A 118 3.28 -9.11 -1.68
N MET A 119 3.10 -7.79 -1.83
CA MET A 119 2.64 -7.18 -3.08
C MET A 119 3.65 -7.39 -4.21
N LEU A 120 4.92 -7.13 -3.93
CA LEU A 120 5.99 -7.39 -4.88
C LEU A 120 6.00 -8.86 -5.34
N LYS A 121 5.96 -9.78 -4.38
CA LYS A 121 5.91 -11.20 -4.71
C LYS A 121 4.68 -11.54 -5.55
N ALA A 122 3.52 -10.96 -5.25
CA ALA A 122 2.31 -11.15 -6.05
C ALA A 122 2.49 -10.64 -7.50
N GLU A 123 3.18 -9.52 -7.70
CA GLU A 123 3.51 -9.02 -9.03
C GLU A 123 4.49 -9.95 -9.77
N GLN A 124 5.55 -10.40 -9.11
CA GLN A 124 6.54 -11.32 -9.66
C GLN A 124 5.93 -12.69 -10.01
N ASP A 125 5.02 -13.19 -9.18
CA ASP A 125 4.34 -14.49 -9.37
C ASP A 125 3.19 -14.38 -10.43
N GLY A 126 2.95 -13.20 -11.02
CA GLY A 126 1.90 -13.00 -12.03
C GLY A 126 0.48 -12.95 -11.44
N HIS A 127 0.35 -12.64 -10.14
CA HIS A 127 -0.94 -12.50 -9.47
C HIS A 127 -1.63 -11.16 -9.73
N VAL A 128 -0.99 -10.29 -10.50
CA VAL A 128 -1.56 -9.03 -10.98
C VAL A 128 -1.69 -9.12 -12.50
N GLY A 129 -2.91 -9.07 -13.03
CA GLY A 129 -3.15 -9.29 -14.44
C GLY A 129 -4.63 -9.28 -14.79
N TYR A 130 -4.98 -9.94 -15.89
CA TYR A 130 -6.37 -10.05 -16.32
C TYR A 130 -7.08 -11.18 -15.58
N PHE A 131 -7.88 -10.84 -14.58
CA PHE A 131 -8.72 -11.74 -13.78
C PHE A 131 -10.18 -11.28 -13.85
N PRO A 132 -10.90 -11.55 -14.95
CA PRO A 132 -12.23 -11.03 -15.16
C PRO A 132 -13.27 -11.65 -14.22
N TYR A 133 -14.43 -10.99 -14.14
CA TYR A 133 -15.60 -11.49 -13.45
C TYR A 133 -16.04 -12.85 -14.01
N ILE A 134 -16.40 -13.77 -13.10
CA ILE A 134 -16.96 -15.09 -13.41
C ILE A 134 -18.44 -15.05 -13.05
N PRO A 135 -19.35 -15.14 -14.05
CA PRO A 135 -20.80 -14.99 -13.79
C PRO A 135 -21.41 -16.03 -12.84
N GLU A 136 -20.80 -17.21 -12.76
CA GLU A 136 -21.28 -18.31 -11.92
C GLU A 136 -20.88 -18.20 -10.44
N LEU A 137 -20.02 -17.24 -10.12
CA LEU A 137 -19.54 -17.02 -8.76
C LEU A 137 -20.07 -15.69 -8.20
N PRO A 138 -20.57 -15.69 -6.94
CA PRO A 138 -21.02 -14.45 -6.32
C PRO A 138 -19.86 -13.49 -6.07
N VAL A 139 -20.14 -12.20 -6.14
CA VAL A 139 -19.21 -11.14 -5.77
C VAL A 139 -19.41 -10.77 -4.31
N HIS A 140 -18.46 -11.08 -3.49
CA HIS A 140 -18.39 -10.63 -2.11
C HIS A 140 -17.83 -9.21 -2.04
N THR A 141 -18.20 -8.46 -1.01
CA THR A 141 -17.60 -7.15 -0.77
C THR A 141 -17.02 -7.07 0.64
N ALA A 142 -15.92 -6.36 0.77
CA ALA A 142 -15.25 -6.16 2.05
C ALA A 142 -15.11 -4.67 2.32
N TRP A 143 -15.54 -4.24 3.50
CA TRP A 143 -15.76 -2.85 3.83
C TRP A 143 -14.90 -2.40 5.01
N ASP A 144 -14.40 -1.18 4.92
CA ASP A 144 -14.02 -0.33 6.04
C ASP A 144 -14.87 0.95 5.96
N ILE A 145 -15.54 1.32 7.04
CA ILE A 145 -16.55 2.39 7.05
C ILE A 145 -16.09 3.50 8.01
N GLY A 146 -15.49 4.55 7.47
CA GLY A 146 -15.18 5.80 8.18
C GLY A 146 -16.37 6.76 8.17
N VAL A 147 -16.55 7.57 9.24
CA VAL A 147 -17.60 8.59 9.31
C VAL A 147 -17.09 9.96 8.88
N ASP A 148 -15.93 10.34 9.39
CA ASP A 148 -15.26 11.62 9.12
C ASP A 148 -13.98 11.45 8.30
N ASP A 149 -13.74 10.25 7.81
CA ASP A 149 -12.54 9.83 7.11
C ASP A 149 -12.91 9.08 5.81
N TYR A 150 -12.02 8.24 5.29
CA TYR A 150 -12.29 7.44 4.11
C TYR A 150 -13.10 6.19 4.46
N SER A 151 -14.03 5.84 3.56
CA SER A 151 -14.61 4.50 3.51
C SER A 151 -14.04 3.76 2.31
N ALA A 152 -13.74 2.48 2.43
CA ALA A 152 -13.16 1.67 1.37
C ALA A 152 -13.94 0.36 1.16
N VAL A 153 -14.05 -0.07 -0.11
CA VAL A 153 -14.74 -1.30 -0.49
C VAL A 153 -13.94 -2.07 -1.52
N TRP A 154 -13.70 -3.35 -1.27
CA TRP A 154 -13.19 -4.32 -2.24
C TRP A 154 -14.30 -5.19 -2.78
N PHE A 155 -14.25 -5.52 -4.06
CA PHE A 155 -15.15 -6.47 -4.74
C PHE A 155 -14.36 -7.73 -5.09
N ILE A 156 -14.80 -8.87 -4.56
CA ILE A 156 -14.00 -10.08 -4.50
C ILE A 156 -14.83 -11.30 -4.89
N GLN A 157 -14.30 -12.19 -5.73
CA GLN A 157 -14.86 -13.51 -5.97
C GLN A 157 -13.97 -14.59 -5.35
N GLU A 158 -14.57 -15.57 -4.68
CA GLU A 158 -13.88 -16.77 -4.23
C GLU A 158 -13.96 -17.84 -5.32
N ASP A 159 -12.81 -18.20 -5.92
CA ASP A 159 -12.69 -19.23 -6.95
C ASP A 159 -11.82 -20.37 -6.42
N GLY A 160 -12.46 -21.33 -5.78
CA GLY A 160 -11.78 -22.47 -5.15
C GLY A 160 -10.87 -22.05 -4.01
N LEU A 161 -9.56 -22.01 -4.25
CA LEU A 161 -8.55 -21.59 -3.28
C LEU A 161 -8.02 -20.17 -3.55
N GLU A 162 -8.58 -19.47 -4.50
CA GLU A 162 -8.12 -18.13 -4.90
C GLU A 162 -9.20 -17.10 -4.62
N ALA A 163 -8.77 -15.88 -4.29
CA ALA A 163 -9.62 -14.71 -4.17
C ALA A 163 -9.29 -13.76 -5.31
N ARG A 164 -10.23 -13.55 -6.22
CA ARG A 164 -10.09 -12.63 -7.34
C ARG A 164 -10.59 -11.25 -6.93
N ILE A 165 -9.69 -10.29 -6.88
CA ILE A 165 -10.01 -8.89 -6.60
C ILE A 165 -10.44 -8.25 -7.91
N LEU A 166 -11.73 -7.99 -8.06
CA LEU A 166 -12.32 -7.47 -9.29
C LEU A 166 -12.27 -5.95 -9.38
N ASP A 167 -12.53 -5.29 -8.24
CA ASP A 167 -12.68 -3.84 -8.19
C ASP A 167 -12.36 -3.28 -6.81
N TYR A 168 -12.14 -1.97 -6.76
CA TYR A 168 -11.90 -1.21 -5.53
C TYR A 168 -12.54 0.17 -5.62
N TYR A 169 -13.13 0.61 -4.52
CA TYR A 169 -13.67 1.96 -4.41
C TYR A 169 -13.34 2.55 -3.04
N GLU A 170 -13.09 3.85 -3.00
CA GLU A 170 -12.96 4.62 -1.75
C GLU A 170 -13.65 5.97 -1.88
N LEU A 171 -14.23 6.43 -0.78
CA LEU A 171 -14.92 7.70 -0.68
C LEU A 171 -14.54 8.39 0.63
N SER A 172 -14.25 9.70 0.56
CA SER A 172 -14.02 10.54 1.74
C SER A 172 -15.27 11.34 2.07
N GLY A 173 -15.69 11.29 3.34
CA GLY A 173 -16.79 12.12 3.85
C GLY A 173 -18.20 11.70 3.41
N GLY A 174 -18.38 10.47 2.91
CA GLY A 174 -19.68 9.90 2.52
C GLY A 174 -20.14 8.75 3.43
N GLY A 175 -21.44 8.45 3.41
CA GLY A 175 -22.04 7.32 4.11
C GLY A 175 -22.15 6.06 3.24
N ILE A 176 -22.72 5.00 3.81
CA ILE A 176 -23.00 3.74 3.08
C ILE A 176 -23.85 4.00 1.84
N GLU A 177 -24.84 4.87 1.95
CA GLU A 177 -25.76 5.22 0.85
C GLU A 177 -25.04 5.86 -0.32
N ASP A 178 -24.05 6.74 -0.08
CA ASP A 178 -23.30 7.40 -1.14
C ASP A 178 -22.47 6.36 -1.88
N ILE A 179 -21.82 5.45 -1.14
CA ILE A 179 -21.04 4.36 -1.75
C ILE A 179 -21.94 3.42 -2.55
N VAL A 180 -23.12 3.07 -2.01
CA VAL A 180 -24.05 2.16 -2.72
C VAL A 180 -24.55 2.81 -4.01
N ASN A 181 -24.91 4.09 -3.97
CA ASN A 181 -25.34 4.80 -5.17
C ASN A 181 -24.22 4.85 -6.25
N ASP A 182 -23.00 5.06 -5.82
CA ASP A 182 -21.87 5.24 -6.74
C ASP A 182 -21.34 3.92 -7.32
N THR A 183 -21.48 2.80 -6.58
CA THR A 183 -20.75 1.58 -6.92
C THR A 183 -21.58 0.31 -7.02
N PHE A 184 -22.89 0.37 -6.65
CA PHE A 184 -23.80 -0.76 -6.72
C PHE A 184 -25.03 -0.43 -7.59
N PRO A 185 -24.84 -0.08 -8.87
CA PRO A 185 -25.96 0.30 -9.75
C PRO A 185 -27.02 -0.81 -9.88
N GLU A 186 -26.61 -2.07 -9.68
CA GLU A 186 -27.51 -3.24 -9.70
C GLU A 186 -28.57 -3.21 -8.58
N LEU A 187 -28.29 -2.48 -7.49
CA LEU A 187 -29.22 -2.32 -6.38
C LEU A 187 -30.24 -1.19 -6.60
N ASN A 188 -30.08 -0.41 -7.68
CA ASN A 188 -31.04 0.63 -8.03
C ASN A 188 -32.35 -0.02 -8.49
N PRO A 189 -33.52 0.35 -7.90
CA PRO A 189 -34.81 -0.23 -8.27
C PRO A 189 -35.28 0.17 -9.68
N ASP A 190 -34.74 1.23 -10.26
CA ASP A 190 -34.99 1.63 -11.65
C ASP A 190 -34.03 0.94 -12.60
N PRO A 191 -34.48 0.03 -13.48
CA PRO A 191 -33.61 -0.70 -14.40
C PRO A 191 -32.85 0.22 -15.37
N ALA A 192 -33.41 1.35 -15.75
CA ALA A 192 -32.74 2.30 -16.67
C ALA A 192 -31.57 2.99 -15.98
N LEU A 193 -31.72 3.38 -14.71
CA LEU A 193 -30.66 3.95 -13.88
C LEU A 193 -29.61 2.91 -13.53
N SER A 194 -30.02 1.66 -13.28
CA SER A 194 -29.11 0.54 -13.07
C SER A 194 -28.17 0.35 -14.27
N VAL A 195 -28.72 0.26 -15.49
CA VAL A 195 -27.92 0.11 -16.72
C VAL A 195 -27.04 1.34 -16.96
N ALA A 196 -27.55 2.55 -16.76
CA ALA A 196 -26.75 3.78 -16.89
C ALA A 196 -25.58 3.80 -15.92
N GLY A 197 -25.80 3.42 -14.65
CA GLY A 197 -24.79 3.34 -13.62
C GLY A 197 -23.69 2.31 -13.96
N LEU A 198 -24.04 1.14 -14.50
CA LEU A 198 -23.04 0.16 -14.97
C LEU A 198 -22.11 0.75 -16.02
N VAL A 199 -22.67 1.50 -16.98
CA VAL A 199 -21.86 2.16 -18.03
C VAL A 199 -20.95 3.23 -17.41
N GLU A 200 -21.48 4.02 -16.47
CA GLU A 200 -20.71 5.09 -15.83
C GLU A 200 -19.50 4.57 -15.05
N ILE A 201 -19.66 3.47 -14.31
CA ILE A 201 -18.56 2.84 -13.58
C ILE A 201 -17.69 1.91 -14.46
N GLY A 202 -18.04 1.77 -15.77
CA GLY A 202 -17.30 0.94 -16.73
C GLY A 202 -17.38 -0.57 -16.42
N ARG A 203 -18.49 -1.03 -15.86
CA ARG A 203 -18.76 -2.43 -15.58
C ARG A 203 -19.58 -3.05 -16.71
N GLU A 204 -19.03 -4.09 -17.35
CA GLU A 204 -19.65 -4.73 -18.51
C GLU A 204 -20.92 -5.53 -18.17
N PHE A 205 -20.91 -6.17 -16.98
CA PHE A 205 -22.00 -7.03 -16.51
C PHE A 205 -22.42 -6.66 -15.10
N PRO A 206 -23.72 -6.79 -14.75
CA PRO A 206 -24.17 -6.65 -13.38
C PRO A 206 -23.55 -7.75 -12.50
N TYR A 207 -23.20 -7.42 -11.26
CA TYR A 207 -22.70 -8.39 -10.31
C TYR A 207 -23.85 -9.07 -9.58
N GLU A 208 -23.76 -10.39 -9.42
CA GLU A 208 -24.55 -11.11 -8.44
C GLU A 208 -23.80 -11.07 -7.10
N TYR A 209 -24.36 -10.35 -6.12
CA TYR A 209 -23.71 -10.15 -4.84
C TYR A 209 -23.87 -11.35 -3.91
N GLY A 210 -22.76 -11.74 -3.29
CA GLY A 210 -22.69 -12.68 -2.20
C GLY A 210 -22.71 -11.98 -0.84
N THR A 211 -21.78 -12.36 0.03
CA THR A 211 -21.68 -11.82 1.38
C THR A 211 -20.97 -10.47 1.41
N HIS A 212 -21.53 -9.51 2.15
CA HIS A 212 -20.90 -8.24 2.46
C HIS A 212 -20.18 -8.36 3.82
N PHE A 213 -18.86 -8.41 3.81
CA PHE A 213 -18.02 -8.45 5.02
C PHE A 213 -17.84 -7.04 5.54
N MET A 214 -18.40 -6.76 6.69
CA MET A 214 -18.42 -5.43 7.28
C MET A 214 -17.78 -5.44 8.67
N PRO A 215 -17.20 -4.32 9.12
CA PRO A 215 -16.54 -4.26 10.41
C PRO A 215 -17.51 -4.56 11.56
N HIS A 216 -16.99 -5.10 12.66
CA HIS A 216 -17.80 -5.51 13.83
C HIS A 216 -18.60 -4.38 14.46
N ASP A 217 -18.12 -3.12 14.32
CA ASP A 217 -18.78 -1.92 14.84
C ASP A 217 -19.91 -1.38 13.95
N ILE A 218 -20.27 -2.08 12.87
CA ILE A 218 -21.43 -1.74 12.02
C ILE A 218 -22.75 -1.66 12.81
N MET A 219 -22.78 -2.25 13.99
CA MET A 219 -23.92 -2.20 14.90
C MET A 219 -24.03 -0.89 15.69
N VAL A 220 -23.05 0.01 15.58
CA VAL A 220 -23.07 1.32 16.25
C VAL A 220 -24.20 2.17 15.69
N ARG A 221 -24.93 2.87 16.58
CA ARG A 221 -26.01 3.77 16.23
C ARG A 221 -25.48 5.14 15.88
N GLU A 222 -25.97 5.71 14.80
CA GLU A 222 -25.64 7.08 14.38
C GLU A 222 -26.61 8.10 14.97
N TRP A 223 -26.11 9.12 15.63
CA TRP A 223 -26.90 10.13 16.35
C TRP A 223 -27.76 11.00 15.43
N GLY A 224 -27.47 11.11 14.16
CA GLY A 224 -28.13 12.04 13.22
C GLY A 224 -29.32 11.44 12.44
N ARG A 225 -29.54 10.13 12.48
CA ARG A 225 -30.47 9.42 11.56
C ARG A 225 -31.56 8.62 12.27
N GLY A 226 -32.16 9.20 13.29
CA GLY A 226 -33.24 8.53 14.04
C GLY A 226 -32.76 7.30 14.84
N ALA A 227 -31.52 7.31 15.27
CA ALA A 227 -30.86 6.25 16.04
C ALA A 227 -30.77 4.87 15.32
N LYS A 228 -30.79 4.87 13.98
CA LYS A 228 -30.53 3.65 13.18
C LYS A 228 -29.06 3.22 13.33
N THR A 229 -28.82 1.92 13.27
CA THR A 229 -27.48 1.39 13.15
C THR A 229 -27.01 1.43 11.69
N ARG A 230 -25.70 1.51 11.44
CA ARG A 230 -25.14 1.37 10.09
C ARG A 230 -25.57 0.04 9.43
N TYR A 231 -25.72 -1.02 10.23
CA TYR A 231 -26.24 -2.31 9.79
C TYR A 231 -27.65 -2.18 9.19
N GLN A 232 -28.54 -1.46 9.88
CA GLN A 232 -29.91 -1.23 9.37
C GLN A 232 -29.89 -0.40 8.08
N THR A 233 -29.06 0.63 8.03
CA THR A 233 -28.89 1.44 6.81
C THR A 233 -28.39 0.57 5.65
N ALA A 234 -27.35 -0.24 5.84
CA ALA A 234 -26.85 -1.15 4.81
C ALA A 234 -27.92 -2.11 4.28
N GLN A 235 -28.75 -2.67 5.19
CA GLN A 235 -29.84 -3.56 4.79
C GLN A 235 -30.96 -2.86 4.02
N GLU A 236 -31.30 -1.61 4.37
CA GLU A 236 -32.27 -0.78 3.65
C GLU A 236 -31.80 -0.47 2.23
N TRP A 237 -30.52 -0.29 2.05
CA TRP A 237 -29.89 -0.07 0.74
C TRP A 237 -29.57 -1.36 -0.04
N GLY A 238 -30.10 -2.50 0.41
CA GLY A 238 -30.07 -3.76 -0.34
C GLY A 238 -28.84 -4.62 -0.11
N LEU A 239 -27.89 -4.22 0.74
CA LEU A 239 -26.71 -5.03 1.06
C LEU A 239 -27.12 -6.24 1.92
N LYS A 240 -27.22 -7.40 1.32
CA LYS A 240 -27.62 -8.68 1.94
C LYS A 240 -27.02 -9.87 1.19
N PRO A 241 -26.54 -10.91 1.91
CA PRO A 241 -26.39 -11.01 3.36
C PRO A 241 -25.16 -10.25 3.88
N ILE A 242 -25.23 -9.74 5.11
CA ILE A 242 -24.14 -9.07 5.79
C ILE A 242 -23.48 -10.03 6.79
N ASN A 243 -22.17 -10.23 6.66
CA ASN A 243 -21.35 -10.84 7.69
C ASN A 243 -20.75 -9.72 8.55
N LYS A 244 -21.14 -9.70 9.82
CA LYS A 244 -20.51 -8.81 10.82
C LYS A 244 -19.18 -9.40 11.22
N GLY A 245 -18.11 -8.70 10.91
CA GLY A 245 -16.76 -9.12 11.24
C GLY A 245 -16.58 -9.48 12.72
N VAL A 246 -15.62 -10.32 12.97
CA VAL A 246 -15.18 -10.64 14.34
C VAL A 246 -14.28 -9.51 14.83
N ALA A 247 -14.48 -9.08 16.07
CA ALA A 247 -13.60 -8.09 16.69
C ALA A 247 -12.20 -8.69 16.91
N VAL A 248 -11.29 -8.42 15.99
CA VAL A 248 -9.88 -8.82 16.07
C VAL A 248 -8.98 -7.59 16.12
N GLY A 249 -7.81 -7.73 16.72
CA GLY A 249 -6.84 -6.66 16.79
C GLY A 249 -6.23 -6.34 15.40
N PRO A 250 -5.71 -5.10 15.21
CA PRO A 250 -5.11 -4.72 13.92
C PRO A 250 -4.01 -5.67 13.45
N ILE A 251 -3.18 -6.16 14.34
CA ILE A 251 -2.08 -7.08 14.00
C ILE A 251 -2.59 -8.45 13.56
N GLU A 252 -3.66 -8.96 14.18
CA GLU A 252 -4.29 -10.22 13.77
C GLU A 252 -4.88 -10.09 12.36
N ARG A 253 -5.56 -8.96 12.08
CA ARG A 253 -6.10 -8.63 10.77
C ARG A 253 -5.00 -8.55 9.72
N ILE A 254 -3.89 -7.86 10.02
CA ILE A 254 -2.71 -7.77 9.15
C ILE A 254 -2.14 -9.16 8.84
N ASN A 255 -2.02 -10.01 9.85
CA ASN A 255 -1.49 -11.36 9.66
C ASN A 255 -2.43 -12.25 8.84
N ALA A 256 -3.76 -12.08 8.99
CA ALA A 256 -4.73 -12.77 8.15
C ALA A 256 -4.57 -12.40 6.66
N VAL A 257 -4.41 -11.09 6.35
CA VAL A 257 -4.15 -10.62 4.98
C VAL A 257 -2.83 -11.21 4.45
N ARG A 258 -1.76 -11.18 5.23
CA ARG A 258 -0.46 -11.76 4.83
C ARG A 258 -0.58 -13.25 4.49
N ALA A 259 -1.31 -14.00 5.31
CA ALA A 259 -1.55 -15.41 5.08
C ALA A 259 -2.39 -15.68 3.81
N LEU A 260 -3.28 -14.75 3.47
CA LEU A 260 -4.13 -14.83 2.28
C LEU A 260 -3.42 -14.36 0.99
N PHE A 261 -2.38 -13.54 1.08
CA PHE A 261 -1.71 -12.94 -0.07
C PHE A 261 -1.34 -13.92 -1.20
N PRO A 262 -0.83 -15.13 -0.93
CA PRO A 262 -0.52 -16.11 -1.98
C PRO A 262 -1.74 -16.56 -2.80
N GLN A 263 -2.95 -16.39 -2.29
CA GLN A 263 -4.21 -16.73 -2.96
C GLN A 263 -4.88 -15.53 -3.64
N LEU A 264 -4.43 -14.30 -3.38
CA LEU A 264 -4.99 -13.11 -4.00
C LEU A 264 -4.62 -13.02 -5.49
N ARG A 265 -5.59 -12.66 -6.32
CA ARG A 265 -5.41 -12.34 -7.75
C ARG A 265 -6.02 -10.97 -8.00
N PHE A 266 -5.20 -10.04 -8.42
CA PHE A 266 -5.62 -8.65 -8.62
C PHE A 266 -5.89 -8.41 -10.09
N ASN A 267 -7.13 -8.07 -10.45
CA ASN A 267 -7.48 -7.68 -11.80
C ASN A 267 -6.83 -6.32 -12.12
N ASP A 268 -6.08 -6.24 -13.22
CA ASP A 268 -5.28 -5.06 -13.57
C ASP A 268 -6.14 -3.91 -14.12
N THR A 269 -6.94 -3.32 -13.25
CA THR A 269 -7.74 -2.13 -13.53
C THR A 269 -7.20 -0.90 -12.81
N LYS A 270 -7.55 0.30 -13.30
CA LYS A 270 -7.13 1.55 -12.66
C LYS A 270 -7.55 1.63 -11.19
N ARG A 271 -8.78 1.17 -10.85
CA ARG A 271 -9.31 1.21 -9.48
C ARG A 271 -8.61 0.17 -8.59
N VAL A 272 -8.44 -1.06 -9.07
CA VAL A 272 -7.69 -2.08 -8.31
C VAL A 272 -6.24 -1.66 -8.07
N ARG A 273 -5.57 -1.11 -9.09
CA ARG A 273 -4.22 -0.54 -8.94
C ARG A 273 -4.16 0.57 -7.89
N HIS A 274 -5.22 1.38 -7.79
CA HIS A 274 -5.30 2.41 -6.74
C HIS A 274 -5.36 1.78 -5.34
N GLY A 275 -6.23 0.79 -5.13
CA GLY A 275 -6.32 0.06 -3.86
C GLY A 275 -5.03 -0.69 -3.51
N MET A 276 -4.37 -1.30 -4.52
CA MET A 276 -3.05 -1.92 -4.32
C MET A 276 -2.01 -0.91 -3.81
N LYS A 277 -2.01 0.33 -4.33
CA LYS A 277 -1.12 1.39 -3.82
C LYS A 277 -1.42 1.72 -2.35
N ARG A 278 -2.71 1.75 -1.94
CA ARG A 278 -3.11 1.94 -0.54
C ARG A 278 -2.55 0.82 0.34
N ILE A 279 -2.77 -0.44 -0.04
CA ILE A 279 -2.25 -1.60 0.70
C ILE A 279 -0.72 -1.56 0.78
N ASN A 280 -0.05 -1.27 -0.33
CA ASN A 280 1.42 -1.23 -0.39
C ASN A 280 2.02 -0.18 0.55
N ARG A 281 1.32 0.95 0.73
CA ARG A 281 1.75 2.06 1.59
C ARG A 281 1.32 1.91 3.05
N TYR A 282 0.51 0.94 3.41
CA TYR A 282 0.10 0.72 4.80
C TYR A 282 1.28 0.28 5.66
N HIS A 283 1.60 1.08 6.69
CA HIS A 283 2.84 0.98 7.42
C HIS A 283 2.70 1.15 8.94
N ARG A 284 3.78 0.86 9.66
CA ARG A 284 3.94 1.12 11.09
C ARG A 284 4.35 2.59 11.30
N LYS A 285 3.84 3.20 12.35
CA LYS A 285 4.33 4.53 12.77
C LYS A 285 5.76 4.40 13.27
N TRP A 286 6.61 5.28 12.76
CA TRP A 286 7.95 5.47 13.31
C TRP A 286 7.89 6.37 14.55
N ASN A 287 8.60 6.02 15.62
CA ASN A 287 8.74 6.82 16.83
C ASN A 287 10.19 7.27 16.97
N ASP A 288 10.42 8.57 16.76
CA ASP A 288 11.77 9.14 16.79
C ASP A 288 12.42 9.05 18.17
N SER A 289 11.66 9.16 19.24
CA SER A 289 12.20 9.07 20.61
C SER A 289 12.59 7.65 21.00
N MET A 290 11.91 6.66 20.47
CA MET A 290 12.20 5.24 20.71
C MET A 290 13.10 4.62 19.63
N GLN A 291 13.37 5.33 18.53
CA GLN A 291 14.09 4.85 17.36
C GLN A 291 13.57 3.47 16.90
N SER A 292 12.24 3.32 16.87
CA SER A 292 11.59 2.05 16.57
C SER A 292 10.21 2.24 15.95
N TYR A 293 9.80 1.24 15.17
CA TYR A 293 8.43 1.15 14.67
C TYR A 293 7.46 0.73 15.77
N THR A 294 6.30 1.36 15.80
CA THR A 294 5.27 1.12 16.82
C THR A 294 3.99 0.52 16.22
N THR A 295 2.84 1.13 16.49
CA THR A 295 1.52 0.67 16.04
C THR A 295 1.30 0.95 14.55
N PRO A 296 0.32 0.27 13.92
CA PRO A 296 -0.12 0.62 12.58
C PRO A 296 -0.49 2.10 12.45
N ALA A 297 -0.11 2.71 11.33
CA ALA A 297 -0.55 4.06 11.00
C ALA A 297 -2.05 4.03 10.71
N HIS A 298 -2.76 5.05 11.20
CA HIS A 298 -4.13 5.30 10.80
C HIS A 298 -4.11 6.54 9.91
N ASP A 299 -4.13 6.31 8.62
CA ASP A 299 -4.06 7.31 7.57
C ASP A 299 -4.88 6.85 6.36
N GLU A 300 -4.86 7.59 5.29
CA GLU A 300 -5.57 7.25 4.04
C GLU A 300 -5.22 5.87 3.46
N ASN A 301 -4.10 5.26 3.86
CA ASN A 301 -3.66 3.95 3.39
C ASN A 301 -4.22 2.80 4.24
N SER A 302 -4.69 3.10 5.45
CA SER A 302 -5.21 2.09 6.37
C SER A 302 -6.56 1.52 5.92
N HIS A 303 -7.43 2.36 5.34
CA HIS A 303 -8.82 1.98 5.04
C HIS A 303 -8.93 0.82 4.04
N GLY A 304 -8.18 0.88 2.94
CA GLY A 304 -8.11 -0.23 1.97
C GLY A 304 -7.54 -1.51 2.57
N ALA A 305 -6.55 -1.38 3.46
CA ALA A 305 -5.95 -2.52 4.15
C ALA A 305 -6.89 -3.13 5.18
N ASP A 306 -7.59 -2.31 5.96
CA ASP A 306 -8.56 -2.74 6.96
C ASP A 306 -9.78 -3.40 6.30
N ALA A 307 -10.30 -2.84 5.20
CA ALA A 307 -11.35 -3.48 4.41
C ALA A 307 -10.93 -4.87 3.90
N LEU A 308 -9.74 -5.01 3.31
CA LEU A 308 -9.23 -6.32 2.88
C LEU A 308 -9.06 -7.27 4.08
N GLY A 309 -8.72 -6.73 5.23
CA GLY A 309 -8.62 -7.46 6.50
C GLY A 309 -9.93 -8.07 6.94
N GLU A 310 -11.06 -7.37 6.77
CA GLU A 310 -12.40 -7.92 7.08
C GLU A 310 -12.71 -9.15 6.22
N PHE A 311 -12.31 -9.15 4.93
CA PHE A 311 -12.41 -10.33 4.10
C PHE A 311 -11.49 -11.45 4.58
N ALA A 312 -10.20 -11.15 4.80
CA ALA A 312 -9.19 -12.14 5.13
C ALA A 312 -9.49 -12.90 6.43
N VAL A 313 -10.10 -12.23 7.41
CA VAL A 313 -10.49 -12.85 8.69
C VAL A 313 -11.72 -13.73 8.54
N ASN A 314 -12.66 -13.37 7.66
CA ASN A 314 -14.00 -13.95 7.61
C ASN A 314 -14.30 -14.79 6.36
N CYS A 315 -13.38 -14.84 5.37
CA CYS A 315 -13.57 -15.60 4.13
C CYS A 315 -13.51 -17.12 4.35
N SER A 316 -14.02 -17.86 3.38
CA SER A 316 -14.00 -19.33 3.40
C SER A 316 -12.66 -19.92 2.96
N ILE A 317 -11.82 -19.12 2.31
CA ILE A 317 -10.51 -19.53 1.80
C ILE A 317 -9.57 -19.78 2.99
N LYS A 318 -9.11 -21.01 3.13
CA LYS A 318 -8.07 -21.34 4.12
C LYS A 318 -6.70 -21.06 3.53
N PRO A 319 -5.87 -20.24 4.19
CA PRO A 319 -4.51 -20.02 3.76
C PRO A 319 -3.79 -21.36 3.56
N LYS A 320 -3.09 -21.51 2.44
CA LYS A 320 -2.16 -22.62 2.28
C LYS A 320 -1.12 -22.49 3.40
N PRO A 321 -0.80 -23.58 4.13
CA PRO A 321 0.29 -23.51 5.08
C PRO A 321 1.53 -23.04 4.30
N VAL A 322 2.09 -21.90 4.73
CA VAL A 322 3.39 -21.45 4.24
C VAL A 322 4.36 -22.56 4.65
N VAL A 323 4.75 -23.39 3.70
CA VAL A 323 5.94 -24.21 3.86
C VAL A 323 7.07 -23.17 3.84
N GLU A 324 7.41 -22.64 5.00
CA GLU A 324 8.71 -22.04 5.18
C GLU A 324 9.69 -23.12 4.76
N ASN A 325 10.20 -23.01 3.54
CA ASN A 325 11.45 -23.66 3.24
C ASN A 325 12.40 -23.08 4.27
N GLU A 326 12.69 -23.85 5.30
CA GLU A 326 13.82 -23.60 6.16
C GLU A 326 15.04 -23.55 5.21
N VAL A 327 15.32 -22.35 4.67
CA VAL A 327 16.64 -22.04 4.17
C VAL A 327 17.47 -22.03 5.43
N GLY A 328 17.89 -23.24 5.83
CA GLY A 328 18.82 -23.40 6.92
C GLY A 328 20.05 -22.59 6.53
N ARG A 329 20.26 -21.48 7.23
CA ARG A 329 21.52 -20.77 7.17
C ARG A 329 22.60 -21.78 7.55
N THR A 330 23.19 -22.38 6.54
CA THR A 330 24.35 -23.26 6.69
C THR A 330 25.54 -22.39 7.01
N VAL A 331 25.97 -22.41 8.24
CA VAL A 331 27.28 -21.83 8.61
C VAL A 331 28.34 -22.87 8.28
N SER A 332 29.13 -22.62 7.25
CA SER A 332 30.28 -23.42 6.90
C SER A 332 31.42 -23.07 7.86
N VAL A 333 31.69 -23.94 8.81
CA VAL A 333 32.89 -23.86 9.65
C VAL A 333 33.86 -24.94 9.16
N GLY A 334 34.93 -24.52 8.47
CA GLY A 334 36.09 -25.38 8.14
C GLY A 334 35.77 -26.69 7.43
N GLY A 335 35.44 -26.62 6.17
CA GLY A 335 35.48 -27.68 5.15
C GLY A 335 35.30 -29.13 5.59
N LYS A 336 34.13 -29.56 6.01
CA LYS A 336 33.62 -30.94 5.85
C LYS A 336 32.37 -31.34 6.65
N SER A 337 31.57 -30.43 7.20
CA SER A 337 30.19 -30.80 7.62
C SER A 337 29.28 -29.58 7.62
N THR A 338 28.15 -29.70 6.94
CA THR A 338 27.04 -28.74 7.01
C THR A 338 26.31 -28.91 8.32
N VAL A 339 26.47 -27.97 9.24
CA VAL A 339 25.75 -27.92 10.53
C VAL A 339 24.71 -26.80 10.42
N THR A 340 23.45 -27.10 10.65
CA THR A 340 22.39 -26.08 10.68
C THR A 340 22.42 -25.30 12.00
N PHE A 341 21.90 -24.06 11.99
CA PHE A 341 21.77 -23.24 13.21
C PHE A 341 20.96 -23.98 14.29
N ASN A 342 19.95 -24.77 13.90
CA ASN A 342 19.17 -25.61 14.81
C ASN A 342 19.98 -26.75 15.44
N ASP A 343 20.98 -27.27 14.73
CA ASP A 343 21.90 -28.28 15.28
C ASP A 343 22.83 -27.66 16.33
N LEU A 344 23.26 -26.41 16.10
CA LEU A 344 24.04 -25.64 17.07
C LEU A 344 23.22 -25.34 18.32
N LEU A 345 21.95 -24.93 18.18
CA LEU A 345 21.05 -24.72 19.32
C LEU A 345 20.76 -26.01 20.11
N LYS A 346 20.61 -27.14 19.42
CA LYS A 346 20.44 -28.44 20.10
C LYS A 346 21.69 -28.88 20.83
N SER A 347 22.87 -28.58 20.29
CA SER A 347 24.16 -28.87 20.97
C SER A 347 24.40 -27.98 22.17
N ALA A 348 24.06 -26.69 22.07
CA ALA A 348 24.15 -25.75 23.20
C ALA A 348 23.21 -26.09 24.37
N LYS A 349 22.03 -26.67 24.09
CA LYS A 349 21.10 -27.15 25.13
C LYS A 349 21.56 -28.44 25.81
N ARG A 350 22.46 -29.22 25.21
CA ARG A 350 23.02 -30.46 25.80
C ARG A 350 24.27 -30.24 26.63
N GLY A 351 24.89 -29.07 26.56
CA GLY A 351 26.13 -28.74 27.29
C GLY A 351 25.90 -27.90 28.55
N LYS A 352 25.13 -28.38 29.53
CA LYS A 352 25.29 -27.90 30.90
C LYS A 352 26.29 -28.79 31.59
N PRO A 353 27.46 -28.30 32.02
CA PRO A 353 28.33 -29.04 32.93
C PRO A 353 27.61 -29.15 34.25
N ARG A 354 27.48 -30.37 34.75
CA ARG A 354 27.22 -30.61 36.17
C ARG A 354 28.54 -30.30 36.89
N TYR A 355 28.53 -29.27 37.69
CA TYR A 355 29.50 -29.10 38.75
C TYR A 355 28.89 -29.77 39.98
N ASP A 356 29.54 -30.83 40.44
CA ASP A 356 29.43 -31.34 41.79
C ASP A 356 30.17 -30.41 42.75
#